data_db8d631bbdbe1f80972bb16345a3396d
#
_entry.id   db8d631bbdbe1f80972bb16345a3396d
#
_cell.length_a   1.000
_cell.length_b   1.000
_cell.length_c   1.000
_cell.angle_alpha   90.00
_cell.angle_beta   90.00
_cell.angle_gamma   90.00
#
_symmetry.space_group_name_H-M   'P 1'
#
loop_
_entity.id
_entity.type
_entity.pdbx_description
1 polymer ?
#
loop_
_entity_poly.entity_id
_entity_poly.type
_entity_poly.pdbx_seq_one_letter_code
_entity_poly.pdbx_strand_id
1 'polypeptide(L)'
;MEQAAAAKRYEDAAVLRDRLQAIESLSLSGDPDEHVQPEAFFIDPTAGLEKLQSVLDLPERPRIIEGLDIATLHGEASVGSLVCFIDGKPFKSGYRRFRIKTVAGVDDYAMIREVIARRYKYAAVAEELYPDVILIDGGLGQLHAALNAFEHLRQAIETEGQHAVKPAMVVSLAKREELVYVQARSAPLKLARNNEALRLLQHVRDEAHR
;
A
#
# COMPACT_ATOMS: atom_id res chain seq x y z
N MET A 1 2.04 12.41 30.58
CA MET A 1 2.39 10.99 30.73
C MET A 1 1.99 10.45 32.10
N GLU A 2 2.50 10.98 33.20
CA GLU A 2 2.20 10.54 34.58
C GLU A 2 0.71 10.56 34.93
N GLN A 3 -0.03 11.63 34.54
CA GLN A 3 -1.47 11.71 34.77
C GLN A 3 -2.29 10.66 34.00
N ALA A 4 -1.86 10.28 32.79
CA ALA A 4 -2.51 9.24 32.01
C ALA A 4 -2.24 7.84 32.59
N ALA A 5 -1.04 7.61 33.11
CA ALA A 5 -0.68 6.37 33.80
C ALA A 5 -1.44 6.22 35.14
N ALA A 6 -1.53 7.31 35.91
CA ALA A 6 -2.28 7.33 37.17
C ALA A 6 -3.79 7.04 36.98
N ALA A 7 -4.35 7.44 35.84
CA ALA A 7 -5.74 7.14 35.44
C ALA A 7 -5.93 5.76 34.81
N LYS A 8 -4.89 4.89 34.80
CA LYS A 8 -4.87 3.56 34.15
C LYS A 8 -5.19 3.57 32.64
N ARG A 9 -4.96 4.69 31.98
CA ARG A 9 -5.07 4.81 30.51
C ARG A 9 -3.71 4.50 29.87
N TYR A 10 -3.32 3.25 29.92
CA TYR A 10 -1.99 2.80 29.53
C TYR A 10 -1.66 3.04 28.05
N GLU A 11 -2.68 3.00 27.19
CA GLU A 11 -2.50 3.28 25.75
C GLU A 11 -2.16 4.75 25.51
N ASP A 12 -2.87 5.68 26.17
CA ASP A 12 -2.57 7.11 26.10
C ASP A 12 -1.19 7.44 26.69
N ALA A 13 -0.82 6.74 27.78
CA ALA A 13 0.49 6.90 28.38
C ALA A 13 1.61 6.40 27.47
N ALA A 14 1.38 5.30 26.73
CA ALA A 14 2.33 4.77 25.75
C ALA A 14 2.53 5.76 24.60
N VAL A 15 1.46 6.29 24.02
CA VAL A 15 1.53 7.30 22.94
C VAL A 15 2.27 8.56 23.39
N LEU A 16 2.01 9.03 24.61
CA LEU A 16 2.71 10.21 25.17
C LEU A 16 4.19 9.94 25.44
N ARG A 17 4.53 8.74 25.90
CA ARG A 17 5.93 8.32 26.09
C ARG A 17 6.67 8.32 24.76
N ASP A 18 6.08 7.70 23.72
CA ASP A 18 6.70 7.58 22.41
C ASP A 18 6.89 8.96 21.74
N ARG A 19 5.95 9.90 21.98
CA ARG A 19 6.11 11.30 21.56
C ARG A 19 7.24 12.01 22.29
N LEU A 20 7.38 11.82 23.61
CA LEU A 20 8.47 12.39 24.39
C LEU A 20 9.83 11.86 23.93
N GLN A 21 9.92 10.57 23.71
CA GLN A 21 11.14 9.94 23.21
C GLN A 21 11.54 10.45 21.82
N ALA A 22 10.56 10.68 20.94
CA ALA A 22 10.81 11.31 19.63
C ALA A 22 11.32 12.75 19.77
N ILE A 23 10.75 13.56 20.67
CA ILE A 23 11.20 14.94 20.94
C ILE A 23 12.60 14.95 21.54
N GLU A 24 12.90 14.07 22.48
CA GLU A 24 14.21 13.95 23.10
C GLU A 24 15.29 13.52 22.08
N SER A 25 14.96 12.62 21.16
CA SER A 25 15.88 12.22 20.09
C SER A 25 16.21 13.38 19.12
N LEU A 26 15.27 14.28 18.87
CA LEU A 26 15.49 15.48 18.06
C LEU A 26 16.44 16.48 18.74
N SER A 27 16.43 16.55 20.08
CA SER A 27 17.31 17.47 20.82
C SER A 27 18.76 16.96 20.94
N LEU A 28 18.98 15.66 20.71
CA LEU A 28 20.31 15.02 20.82
C LEU A 28 21.02 14.89 19.47
N SER A 29 20.34 15.09 18.35
CA SER A 29 20.91 14.97 17.01
C SER A 29 21.35 16.35 16.49
N GLY A 30 22.66 16.57 16.44
CA GLY A 30 23.24 17.83 15.96
C GLY A 30 23.19 18.05 14.45
N ASP A 31 22.45 17.25 13.68
CA ASP A 31 22.25 17.42 12.24
C ASP A 31 20.80 17.10 11.85
N PRO A 32 20.00 18.14 11.46
CA PRO A 32 18.57 17.96 11.20
C PRO A 32 18.23 17.16 9.94
N ASP A 33 19.21 16.91 9.05
CA ASP A 33 18.92 16.39 7.71
C ASP A 33 19.00 14.85 7.57
N GLU A 34 19.57 14.13 8.55
CA GLU A 34 19.85 12.70 8.32
C GLU A 34 18.88 11.71 8.95
N HIS A 35 18.02 12.13 9.91
CA HIS A 35 17.19 11.16 10.65
C HIS A 35 15.76 11.61 10.99
N VAL A 36 15.24 12.64 10.36
CA VAL A 36 13.80 12.93 10.48
C VAL A 36 13.03 11.99 9.56
N GLN A 37 12.70 10.81 10.09
CA GLN A 37 11.68 9.99 9.44
C GLN A 37 10.38 10.81 9.39
N PRO A 38 9.71 10.91 8.23
CA PRO A 38 8.49 11.72 8.07
C PRO A 38 7.28 11.17 8.83
N GLU A 39 7.44 10.23 9.72
CA GLU A 39 6.38 9.58 10.50
C GLU A 39 5.65 10.49 11.49
N ALA A 40 6.17 11.71 11.70
CA ALA A 40 5.50 12.72 12.54
C ALA A 40 4.39 13.51 11.82
N PHE A 41 4.18 13.29 10.52
CA PHE A 41 3.04 13.90 9.86
C PHE A 41 1.78 13.07 10.17
N PHE A 42 0.96 13.61 11.05
CA PHE A 42 -0.38 13.10 11.30
C PHE A 42 -1.13 13.04 9.97
N ILE A 43 -1.34 11.84 9.47
CA ILE A 43 -2.22 11.61 8.32
C ILE A 43 -3.61 11.45 8.89
N ASP A 44 -4.52 12.36 8.55
CA ASP A 44 -5.94 12.12 8.80
C ASP A 44 -6.42 11.03 7.82
N PRO A 45 -6.71 9.82 8.30
CA PRO A 45 -7.10 8.73 7.42
C PRO A 45 -8.38 9.04 6.63
N THR A 46 -9.31 9.77 7.23
CA THR A 46 -10.59 10.10 6.59
C THR A 46 -10.38 11.10 5.46
N ALA A 47 -9.66 12.18 5.71
CA ALA A 47 -9.32 13.17 4.70
C ALA A 47 -8.49 12.56 3.56
N GLY A 48 -7.55 11.66 3.88
CA GLY A 48 -6.77 10.90 2.91
C GLY A 48 -7.63 10.06 1.98
N LEU A 49 -8.62 9.34 2.50
CA LEU A 49 -9.54 8.50 1.73
C LEU A 49 -10.51 9.31 0.88
N GLU A 50 -11.07 10.41 1.41
CA GLU A 50 -11.94 11.31 0.66
C GLU A 50 -11.19 11.97 -0.51
N LYS A 51 -9.96 12.39 -0.25
CA LYS A 51 -9.12 12.96 -1.29
C LYS A 51 -8.72 11.92 -2.32
N LEU A 52 -8.46 10.67 -1.91
CA LEU A 52 -8.15 9.55 -2.80
C LEU A 52 -9.35 9.22 -3.70
N GLN A 53 -10.57 9.20 -3.16
CA GLN A 53 -11.80 9.05 -3.94
C GLN A 53 -11.87 10.09 -5.06
N SER A 54 -11.67 11.36 -4.70
CA SER A 54 -11.73 12.48 -5.66
C SER A 54 -10.62 12.40 -6.74
N VAL A 55 -9.38 12.06 -6.34
CA VAL A 55 -8.22 11.97 -7.25
C VAL A 55 -8.36 10.82 -8.25
N LEU A 56 -8.90 9.70 -7.80
CA LEU A 56 -9.07 8.50 -8.61
C LEU A 56 -10.43 8.42 -9.31
N ASP A 57 -11.31 9.40 -9.08
CA ASP A 57 -12.69 9.43 -9.63
C ASP A 57 -13.48 8.16 -9.28
N LEU A 58 -13.40 7.75 -8.02
CA LEU A 58 -14.10 6.58 -7.53
C LEU A 58 -15.56 6.92 -7.20
N PRO A 59 -16.53 6.04 -7.50
CA PRO A 59 -17.94 6.27 -7.19
C PRO A 59 -18.21 6.35 -5.70
N GLU A 60 -17.43 5.61 -4.89
CA GLU A 60 -17.55 5.57 -3.45
C GLU A 60 -16.17 5.74 -2.80
N ARG A 61 -16.16 6.21 -1.54
CA ARG A 61 -14.93 6.30 -0.75
C ARG A 61 -14.34 4.91 -0.54
N PRO A 62 -13.07 4.68 -0.94
CA PRO A 62 -12.45 3.39 -0.75
C PRO A 62 -12.26 3.10 0.74
N ARG A 63 -12.50 1.87 1.14
CA ARG A 63 -12.32 1.40 2.52
C ARG A 63 -11.09 0.52 2.66
N ILE A 64 -10.85 -0.34 1.67
CA ILE A 64 -9.77 -1.33 1.70
C ILE A 64 -8.76 -0.98 0.63
N ILE A 65 -7.51 -0.77 1.06
CA ILE A 65 -6.37 -0.51 0.18
C ILE A 65 -5.36 -1.61 0.43
N GLU A 66 -4.93 -2.33 -0.61
CA GLU A 66 -3.79 -3.23 -0.55
C GLU A 66 -2.59 -2.61 -1.25
N GLY A 67 -1.41 -2.66 -0.61
CA GLY A 67 -0.14 -2.22 -1.19
C GLY A 67 0.75 -3.42 -1.49
N LEU A 68 1.33 -3.47 -2.70
CA LEU A 68 2.23 -4.53 -3.15
C LEU A 68 3.60 -3.95 -3.48
N ASP A 69 4.64 -4.52 -2.87
CA ASP A 69 6.06 -4.28 -3.19
C ASP A 69 6.76 -5.60 -3.53
N ILE A 70 7.69 -5.56 -4.49
CA ILE A 70 8.55 -6.69 -4.84
C ILE A 70 9.99 -6.37 -4.42
N ALA A 71 10.53 -7.19 -3.56
CA ALA A 71 11.92 -7.09 -3.11
C ALA A 71 12.72 -8.33 -3.52
N THR A 72 13.89 -8.10 -4.12
CA THR A 72 14.85 -9.17 -4.44
C THR A 72 15.97 -9.15 -3.41
N LEU A 73 16.07 -10.20 -2.62
CA LEU A 73 17.11 -10.38 -1.61
C LEU A 73 18.36 -10.99 -2.26
N HIS A 74 19.38 -10.18 -2.50
CA HIS A 74 20.75 -10.58 -2.88
C HIS A 74 20.83 -11.76 -3.89
N GLY A 75 20.00 -11.78 -4.93
CA GLY A 75 20.11 -12.70 -6.06
C GLY A 75 19.54 -14.12 -5.89
N GLU A 76 19.11 -14.52 -4.70
CA GLU A 76 18.67 -15.90 -4.46
C GLU A 76 17.17 -16.07 -4.16
N ALA A 77 16.49 -15.07 -3.62
CA ALA A 77 15.07 -15.18 -3.32
C ALA A 77 14.36 -13.85 -3.48
N SER A 78 13.34 -13.82 -4.32
CA SER A 78 12.45 -12.68 -4.44
C SER A 78 11.18 -12.90 -3.61
N VAL A 79 10.72 -11.82 -2.98
CA VAL A 79 9.55 -11.83 -2.10
C VAL A 79 8.62 -10.70 -2.51
N GLY A 80 7.35 -11.02 -2.67
CA GLY A 80 6.28 -10.02 -2.75
C GLY A 80 5.72 -9.75 -1.35
N SER A 81 5.76 -8.51 -0.92
CA SER A 81 5.13 -8.03 0.31
C SER A 81 3.78 -7.40 0.00
N LEU A 82 2.74 -7.83 0.70
CA LEU A 82 1.41 -7.27 0.57
C LEU A 82 0.94 -6.78 1.93
N VAL A 83 0.59 -5.51 1.99
CA VAL A 83 -0.01 -4.87 3.16
C VAL A 83 -1.47 -4.55 2.90
N CYS A 84 -2.24 -4.47 3.97
CA CYS A 84 -3.66 -4.15 3.91
C CYS A 84 -3.96 -2.97 4.84
N PHE A 85 -4.72 -2.02 4.35
CA PHE A 85 -5.24 -0.89 5.09
C PHE A 85 -6.77 -0.92 5.07
N ILE A 86 -7.40 -0.72 6.21
CA ILE A 86 -8.84 -0.58 6.33
C ILE A 86 -9.14 0.80 6.91
N ASP A 87 -10.02 1.55 6.25
CA ASP A 87 -10.39 2.91 6.63
C ASP A 87 -9.14 3.80 6.87
N GLY A 88 -8.12 3.64 6.01
CA GLY A 88 -6.88 4.41 6.01
C GLY A 88 -5.86 4.02 7.09
N LYS A 89 -6.09 2.93 7.83
CA LYS A 89 -5.20 2.44 8.90
C LYS A 89 -4.64 1.06 8.57
N PRO A 90 -3.38 0.77 8.96
CA PRO A 90 -2.77 -0.54 8.78
C PRO A 90 -3.58 -1.66 9.44
N PHE A 91 -3.95 -2.67 8.68
CA PHE A 91 -4.62 -3.89 9.16
C PHE A 91 -3.66 -5.07 9.05
N LYS A 92 -2.83 -5.26 10.07
CA LYS A 92 -1.71 -6.22 10.05
C LYS A 92 -2.15 -7.68 9.84
N SER A 93 -3.36 -8.06 10.26
CA SER A 93 -3.90 -9.40 10.02
C SER A 93 -4.14 -9.70 8.53
N GLY A 94 -4.25 -8.65 7.71
CA GLY A 94 -4.36 -8.74 6.25
C GLY A 94 -3.02 -8.82 5.51
N TYR A 95 -1.89 -8.67 6.22
CA TYR A 95 -0.57 -8.71 5.57
C TYR A 95 -0.22 -10.11 5.09
N ARG A 96 0.42 -10.18 3.92
CA ARG A 96 0.88 -11.43 3.32
C ARG A 96 2.29 -11.28 2.76
N ARG A 97 3.04 -12.36 2.79
CA ARG A 97 4.34 -12.48 2.12
C ARG A 97 4.31 -13.63 1.14
N PHE A 98 4.73 -13.37 -0.08
CA PHE A 98 4.73 -14.33 -1.17
C PHE A 98 6.18 -14.60 -1.59
N ARG A 99 6.72 -15.74 -1.22
CA ARG A 99 7.97 -16.21 -1.84
C ARG A 99 7.70 -16.46 -3.32
N ILE A 100 8.43 -15.83 -4.21
CA ILE A 100 8.36 -16.03 -5.65
C ILE A 100 8.88 -17.44 -5.97
N LYS A 101 8.17 -18.18 -6.82
CA LYS A 101 8.45 -19.58 -7.11
C LYS A 101 8.70 -19.86 -8.58
N THR A 102 8.07 -19.12 -9.48
CA THR A 102 8.02 -19.44 -10.92
C THR A 102 8.92 -18.54 -11.75
N VAL A 103 9.49 -17.49 -11.16
CA VAL A 103 10.33 -16.52 -11.88
C VAL A 103 11.79 -16.77 -11.55
N ALA A 104 12.59 -17.06 -12.57
CA ALA A 104 14.04 -17.15 -12.46
C ALA A 104 14.67 -15.78 -12.81
N GLY A 105 15.61 -15.32 -11.98
CA GLY A 105 16.27 -14.01 -12.18
C GLY A 105 15.47 -12.83 -11.68
N VAL A 106 15.75 -11.65 -12.24
CA VAL A 106 15.18 -10.36 -11.83
C VAL A 106 14.17 -9.89 -12.89
N ASP A 107 12.95 -10.37 -12.79
CA ASP A 107 11.81 -9.92 -13.62
C ASP A 107 10.65 -9.49 -12.70
N ASP A 108 10.69 -8.24 -12.27
CA ASP A 108 9.68 -7.66 -11.39
C ASP A 108 8.26 -7.78 -11.97
N TYR A 109 8.11 -7.69 -13.29
CA TYR A 109 6.80 -7.80 -13.95
C TYR A 109 6.22 -9.22 -13.83
N ALA A 110 7.05 -10.24 -14.03
CA ALA A 110 6.63 -11.62 -13.85
C ALA A 110 6.33 -11.92 -12.38
N MET A 111 7.12 -11.37 -11.45
CA MET A 111 6.90 -11.50 -10.01
C MET A 111 5.58 -10.86 -9.57
N ILE A 112 5.26 -9.65 -10.03
CA ILE A 112 3.96 -8.99 -9.79
C ILE A 112 2.82 -9.88 -10.28
N ARG A 113 2.93 -10.43 -11.51
CA ARG A 113 1.91 -11.34 -12.06
C ARG A 113 1.72 -12.58 -11.18
N GLU A 114 2.80 -13.19 -10.70
CA GLU A 114 2.73 -14.35 -9.80
C GLU A 114 1.99 -14.01 -8.50
N VAL A 115 2.34 -12.89 -7.86
CA VAL A 115 1.71 -12.47 -6.59
C VAL A 115 0.23 -12.20 -6.78
N ILE A 116 -0.15 -11.43 -7.80
CA ILE A 116 -1.54 -11.11 -8.11
C ILE A 116 -2.34 -12.39 -8.38
N ALA A 117 -1.82 -13.29 -9.21
CA ALA A 117 -2.49 -14.56 -9.51
C ALA A 117 -2.73 -15.37 -8.23
N ARG A 118 -1.75 -15.46 -7.33
CA ARG A 118 -1.87 -16.24 -6.08
C ARG A 118 -2.76 -15.56 -5.04
N ARG A 119 -2.75 -14.23 -4.96
CA ARG A 119 -3.55 -13.48 -3.99
C ARG A 119 -5.03 -13.48 -4.37
N TYR A 120 -5.34 -13.27 -5.65
CA TYR A 120 -6.70 -13.00 -6.07
C TYR A 120 -7.38 -14.17 -6.80
N LYS A 121 -6.69 -15.29 -7.02
CA LYS A 121 -7.25 -16.48 -7.68
C LYS A 121 -8.59 -16.94 -7.10
N TYR A 122 -8.72 -16.87 -5.78
CA TYR A 122 -9.91 -17.33 -5.06
C TYR A 122 -10.77 -16.18 -4.52
N ALA A 123 -10.47 -14.93 -4.89
CA ALA A 123 -11.19 -13.77 -4.37
C ALA A 123 -12.68 -13.76 -4.72
N ALA A 124 -13.08 -14.47 -5.80
CA ALA A 124 -14.48 -14.63 -6.18
C ALA A 124 -15.24 -15.67 -5.31
N VAL A 125 -14.52 -16.56 -4.61
CA VAL A 125 -15.10 -17.72 -3.92
C VAL A 125 -14.89 -17.65 -2.42
N ALA A 126 -13.85 -16.95 -1.97
CA ALA A 126 -13.49 -16.85 -0.57
C ALA A 126 -14.20 -15.64 0.09
N GLU A 127 -14.62 -15.80 1.34
CA GLU A 127 -15.06 -14.68 2.20
C GLU A 127 -13.88 -13.77 2.61
N GLU A 128 -12.89 -13.61 1.74
CA GLU A 128 -11.75 -12.76 1.98
C GLU A 128 -12.05 -11.28 1.62
N LEU A 129 -11.48 -10.38 2.40
CA LEU A 129 -11.54 -8.95 2.11
C LEU A 129 -10.93 -8.68 0.73
N TYR A 130 -11.72 -8.09 -0.15
CA TYR A 130 -11.28 -7.68 -1.48
C TYR A 130 -11.04 -6.16 -1.49
N PRO A 131 -9.91 -5.68 -2.03
CA PRO A 131 -9.59 -4.26 -1.99
C PRO A 131 -10.42 -3.43 -2.97
N ASP A 132 -10.69 -2.17 -2.59
CA ASP A 132 -11.22 -1.16 -3.49
C ASP A 132 -10.09 -0.55 -4.34
N VAL A 133 -8.90 -0.43 -3.76
CA VAL A 133 -7.70 0.11 -4.41
C VAL A 133 -6.52 -0.82 -4.18
N ILE A 134 -5.75 -1.07 -5.24
CA ILE A 134 -4.47 -1.80 -5.18
C ILE A 134 -3.37 -0.85 -5.61
N LEU A 135 -2.44 -0.60 -4.71
CA LEU A 135 -1.24 0.20 -4.95
C LEU A 135 -0.05 -0.71 -5.26
N ILE A 136 0.59 -0.48 -6.39
CA ILE A 136 1.84 -1.15 -6.78
C ILE A 136 3.00 -0.18 -6.53
N ASP A 137 4.03 -0.60 -5.79
CA ASP A 137 5.27 0.17 -5.69
C ASP A 137 6.02 0.04 -7.02
N GLY A 138 6.07 1.13 -7.77
CA GLY A 138 6.72 1.15 -9.06
C GLY A 138 6.13 2.15 -10.05
N GLY A 139 6.62 2.11 -11.29
CA GLY A 139 6.19 2.99 -12.35
C GLY A 139 5.13 2.37 -13.28
N LEU A 140 5.00 2.95 -14.46
CA LEU A 140 4.01 2.55 -15.47
C LEU A 140 4.15 1.07 -15.90
N GLY A 141 5.38 0.55 -15.98
CA GLY A 141 5.62 -0.84 -16.36
C GLY A 141 5.05 -1.83 -15.35
N GLN A 142 5.23 -1.56 -14.05
CA GLN A 142 4.68 -2.37 -12.96
C GLN A 142 3.14 -2.29 -12.94
N LEU A 143 2.57 -1.11 -13.20
CA LEU A 143 1.12 -0.96 -13.37
C LEU A 143 0.59 -1.86 -14.49
N HIS A 144 1.22 -1.82 -15.67
CA HIS A 144 0.80 -2.65 -16.81
C HIS A 144 0.91 -4.15 -16.51
N ALA A 145 1.98 -4.56 -15.81
CA ALA A 145 2.13 -5.96 -15.40
C ALA A 145 1.01 -6.42 -14.47
N ALA A 146 0.60 -5.55 -13.53
CA ALA A 146 -0.52 -5.81 -12.63
C ALA A 146 -1.85 -5.90 -13.39
N LEU A 147 -2.12 -4.94 -14.29
CA LEU A 147 -3.36 -4.93 -15.10
C LEU A 147 -3.47 -6.18 -15.99
N ASN A 148 -2.38 -6.59 -16.64
CA ASN A 148 -2.35 -7.81 -17.43
C ASN A 148 -2.64 -9.06 -16.58
N ALA A 149 -2.12 -9.11 -15.36
CA ALA A 149 -2.38 -10.22 -14.45
C ALA A 149 -3.87 -10.29 -14.05
N PHE A 150 -4.50 -9.16 -13.77
CA PHE A 150 -5.93 -9.10 -13.47
C PHE A 150 -6.79 -9.47 -14.66
N GLU A 151 -6.41 -9.06 -15.86
CA GLU A 151 -7.13 -9.45 -17.08
C GLU A 151 -7.09 -10.97 -17.31
N HIS A 152 -5.93 -11.61 -17.13
CA HIS A 152 -5.81 -13.06 -17.23
C HIS A 152 -6.64 -13.78 -16.15
N LEU A 153 -6.65 -13.25 -14.91
CA LEU A 153 -7.49 -13.81 -13.85
C LEU A 153 -8.98 -13.69 -14.17
N ARG A 154 -9.42 -12.55 -14.68
CA ARG A 154 -10.82 -12.35 -15.10
C ARG A 154 -11.23 -13.36 -16.14
N GLN A 155 -10.41 -13.55 -17.18
CA GLN A 155 -10.68 -14.53 -18.24
C GLN A 155 -10.75 -15.95 -17.69
N ALA A 156 -9.87 -16.32 -16.77
CA ALA A 156 -9.88 -17.64 -16.15
C ALA A 156 -11.16 -17.87 -15.32
N ILE A 157 -11.56 -16.89 -14.50
CA ILE A 157 -12.76 -16.92 -13.67
C ILE A 157 -14.03 -17.04 -14.54
N GLU A 158 -14.12 -16.27 -15.62
CA GLU A 158 -15.24 -16.33 -16.56
C GLU A 158 -15.33 -17.69 -17.26
N THR A 159 -14.18 -18.28 -17.62
CA THR A 159 -14.13 -19.61 -18.25
C THR A 159 -14.60 -20.72 -17.29
N GLU A 160 -14.37 -20.57 -15.98
CA GLU A 160 -14.84 -21.49 -14.97
C GLU A 160 -16.32 -21.27 -14.57
N GLY A 161 -17.01 -20.32 -15.20
CA GLY A 161 -18.43 -20.02 -14.92
C GLY A 161 -18.68 -19.34 -13.59
N GLN A 162 -17.66 -18.77 -12.97
CA GLN A 162 -17.76 -18.04 -11.70
C GLN A 162 -18.12 -16.58 -11.96
N HIS A 163 -18.78 -15.94 -10.99
CA HIS A 163 -19.11 -14.53 -11.10
C HIS A 163 -17.85 -13.67 -10.97
N ALA A 164 -17.73 -12.70 -11.89
CA ALA A 164 -16.63 -11.74 -11.86
C ALA A 164 -16.64 -10.93 -10.55
N VAL A 165 -15.49 -10.86 -9.90
CA VAL A 165 -15.29 -9.98 -8.74
C VAL A 165 -15.30 -8.52 -9.24
N LYS A 166 -15.90 -7.61 -8.45
CA LYS A 166 -15.82 -6.17 -8.74
C LYS A 166 -14.35 -5.78 -8.93
N PRO A 167 -13.97 -5.19 -10.05
CA PRO A 167 -12.57 -4.84 -10.30
C PRO A 167 -12.11 -3.78 -9.29
N ALA A 168 -10.97 -4.03 -8.64
CA ALA A 168 -10.31 -3.01 -7.84
C ALA A 168 -9.71 -1.93 -8.77
N MET A 169 -9.60 -0.70 -8.25
CA MET A 169 -8.83 0.36 -8.91
C MET A 169 -7.34 0.06 -8.72
N VAL A 170 -6.60 -0.16 -9.81
CA VAL A 170 -5.16 -0.40 -9.75
C VAL A 170 -4.41 0.91 -10.03
N VAL A 171 -3.50 1.25 -9.13
CA VAL A 171 -2.63 2.42 -9.25
C VAL A 171 -1.19 2.02 -8.95
N SER A 172 -0.22 2.78 -9.46
CA SER A 172 1.17 2.64 -9.04
C SER A 172 1.78 3.99 -8.67
N LEU A 173 2.77 3.95 -7.78
CA LEU A 173 3.48 5.13 -7.29
C LEU A 173 4.97 5.00 -7.57
N ALA A 174 5.49 5.86 -8.45
CA ALA A 174 6.90 5.88 -8.82
C ALA A 174 7.73 6.67 -7.79
N LYS A 175 8.81 6.04 -7.26
CA LYS A 175 9.63 6.59 -6.16
C LYS A 175 10.27 7.95 -6.44
N ARG A 176 10.87 8.17 -7.64
CA ARG A 176 11.69 9.36 -7.89
C ARG A 176 10.90 10.66 -8.00
N GLU A 177 9.75 10.62 -8.64
CA GLU A 177 8.96 11.83 -8.97
C GLU A 177 7.62 11.86 -8.25
N GLU A 178 7.33 10.85 -7.43
CA GLU A 178 6.04 10.67 -6.72
C GLU A 178 4.85 10.77 -7.69
N LEU A 179 5.04 10.23 -8.91
CA LEU A 179 4.00 10.20 -9.92
C LEU A 179 3.05 9.02 -9.66
N VAL A 180 1.76 9.33 -9.64
CA VAL A 180 0.70 8.33 -9.51
C VAL A 180 0.21 7.95 -10.90
N TYR A 181 0.48 6.72 -11.31
CA TYR A 181 -0.09 6.16 -12.54
C TYR A 181 -1.40 5.45 -12.17
N VAL A 182 -2.45 5.71 -12.94
CA VAL A 182 -3.80 5.20 -12.70
C VAL A 182 -4.24 4.38 -13.90
N GLN A 183 -4.87 3.24 -13.67
CA GLN A 183 -5.44 2.45 -14.76
C GLN A 183 -6.36 3.31 -15.64
N ALA A 184 -6.38 3.02 -16.94
CA ALA A 184 -7.18 3.74 -17.93
C ALA A 184 -6.84 5.23 -18.13
N ARG A 185 -5.74 5.74 -17.54
CA ARG A 185 -5.23 7.09 -17.81
C ARG A 185 -3.90 7.00 -18.56
N SER A 186 -3.76 7.80 -19.62
CA SER A 186 -2.53 7.85 -20.42
C SER A 186 -1.42 8.67 -19.78
N ALA A 187 -1.76 9.65 -18.93
CA ALA A 187 -0.81 10.52 -18.26
C ALA A 187 -0.83 10.29 -16.74
N PRO A 188 0.34 10.31 -16.09
CA PRO A 188 0.40 10.21 -14.64
C PRO A 188 -0.16 11.47 -13.97
N LEU A 189 -0.64 11.29 -12.74
CA LEU A 189 -1.03 12.39 -11.88
C LEU A 189 0.18 12.86 -11.07
N LYS A 190 0.47 14.15 -11.14
CA LYS A 190 1.45 14.81 -10.26
C LYS A 190 0.67 15.54 -9.17
N LEU A 191 0.64 14.95 -8.00
CA LEU A 191 -0.02 15.54 -6.84
C LEU A 191 0.94 16.44 -6.06
N ALA A 192 0.42 17.48 -5.43
CA ALA A 192 1.22 18.32 -4.54
C ALA A 192 1.70 17.51 -3.33
N ARG A 193 2.90 17.79 -2.80
CA ARG A 193 3.48 17.06 -1.65
C ARG A 193 2.62 17.08 -0.39
N ASN A 194 1.79 18.11 -0.22
CA ASN A 194 0.84 18.23 0.88
C ASN A 194 -0.53 17.60 0.58
N ASN A 195 -0.70 16.92 -0.56
CA ASN A 195 -1.95 16.27 -0.91
C ASN A 195 -2.16 15.03 -0.04
N GLU A 196 -3.28 14.96 0.64
CA GLU A 196 -3.60 13.90 1.61
C GLU A 196 -3.75 12.53 0.97
N ALA A 197 -4.24 12.46 -0.29
CA ALA A 197 -4.25 11.20 -1.03
C ALA A 197 -2.82 10.70 -1.32
N LEU A 198 -1.91 11.59 -1.71
CA LEU A 198 -0.52 11.22 -1.94
C LEU A 198 0.13 10.70 -0.67
N ARG A 199 -0.06 11.40 0.46
CA ARG A 199 0.47 10.97 1.77
C ARG A 199 -0.06 9.61 2.19
N LEU A 200 -1.36 9.35 1.96
CA LEU A 200 -1.94 8.03 2.24
C LEU A 200 -1.31 6.95 1.36
N LEU A 201 -1.17 7.18 0.06
CA LEU A 201 -0.50 6.24 -0.86
C LEU A 201 0.97 6.02 -0.48
N GLN A 202 1.70 7.07 -0.09
CA GLN A 202 3.07 6.96 0.42
C GLN A 202 3.12 6.10 1.68
N HIS A 203 2.21 6.29 2.62
CA HIS A 203 2.15 5.48 3.84
C HIS A 203 1.91 4.00 3.53
N VAL A 204 0.99 3.69 2.62
CA VAL A 204 0.74 2.30 2.18
C VAL A 204 1.99 1.71 1.51
N ARG A 205 2.65 2.47 0.62
CA ARG A 205 3.89 2.05 -0.05
C ARG A 205 5.01 1.77 0.97
N ASP A 206 5.24 2.72 1.87
CA ASP A 206 6.33 2.65 2.83
C ASP A 206 6.14 1.47 3.80
N GLU A 207 4.88 1.17 4.17
CA GLU A 207 4.56 -0.01 4.96
C GLU A 207 4.78 -1.32 4.18
N ALA A 208 4.50 -1.36 2.87
CA ALA A 208 4.77 -2.53 2.03
C ALA A 208 6.27 -2.78 1.84
N HIS A 209 7.06 -1.70 1.79
CA HIS A 209 8.52 -1.74 1.63
C HIS A 209 9.26 -2.12 2.91
N ARG A 210 8.66 -1.97 4.09
CA ARG A 210 9.23 -2.26 5.42
C ARG A 210 9.38 -3.76 5.66
#